data_f9ddaa1d146afcd5a57e89ba7e0a2b41
#
_entry.id   f9ddaa1d146afcd5a57e89ba7e0a2b41
#
_cell.length_a   1.000
_cell.length_b   1.000
_cell.length_c   1.000
_cell.angle_alpha   90.00
_cell.angle_beta   90.00
_cell.angle_gamma   90.00
#
_symmetry.space_group_name_H-M   'P 1'
#
loop_
_entity.id
_entity.type
_entity.pdbx_description
1 polymer ?
#
loop_
_entity_poly.entity_id
_entity_poly.type
_entity_poly.pdbx_seq_one_letter_code
_entity_poly.pdbx_strand_id
1 'polypeptide(L)'
;KKGISLALKKIQSLMQDGITQVSEENTTVYLMDNLEVWKGLYELELAGLEDTQAIREMRKKIQKQIEKIFWDDANQRWRIIGNSDRYHQTEFYPDGVAQIYPLIYEFPVKEKKKQKVLYEQFTERFQWQKLKRTGFVWAITGMAAAQMRDINNLVEFIGNYETEYCKERKYPLYTGEAGWICMECEKLYGLYE
;
A
#
# COMPACT_ATOMS: atom_id res chain seq x y z
N LYS A 1 13.23 16.55 -13.18
CA LYS A 1 12.24 17.62 -12.96
C LYS A 1 11.08 17.57 -13.98
N LYS A 2 11.34 17.61 -15.32
CA LYS A 2 10.23 17.62 -16.32
C LYS A 2 9.24 16.45 -16.17
N GLY A 3 9.71 15.25 -15.92
CA GLY A 3 8.85 14.09 -15.70
C GLY A 3 7.97 14.20 -14.47
N ILE A 4 8.50 14.71 -13.35
CA ILE A 4 7.77 14.95 -12.11
C ILE A 4 6.65 15.97 -12.34
N SER A 5 6.95 17.10 -12.97
CA SER A 5 5.93 18.12 -13.27
C SER A 5 4.83 17.60 -14.17
N LEU A 6 5.13 16.71 -15.13
CA LEU A 6 4.11 16.06 -15.97
C LEU A 6 3.24 15.08 -15.16
N ALA A 7 3.84 14.29 -14.30
CA ALA A 7 3.11 13.37 -13.42
C ALA A 7 2.16 14.14 -12.47
N LEU A 8 2.65 15.22 -11.84
CA LEU A 8 1.83 16.07 -10.98
C LEU A 8 0.65 16.69 -11.72
N LYS A 9 0.85 17.18 -12.95
CA LYS A 9 -0.23 17.71 -13.79
C LYS A 9 -1.26 16.63 -14.10
N LYS A 10 -0.83 15.39 -14.39
CA LYS A 10 -1.76 14.29 -14.64
C LYS A 10 -2.53 13.90 -13.38
N ILE A 11 -1.88 13.81 -12.22
CA ILE A 11 -2.56 13.59 -10.94
C ILE A 11 -3.61 14.69 -10.71
N GLN A 12 -3.25 15.96 -10.92
CA GLN A 12 -4.18 17.07 -10.76
C GLN A 12 -5.39 16.98 -11.70
N SER A 13 -5.19 16.57 -12.96
CA SER A 13 -6.30 16.41 -13.93
C SER A 13 -7.25 15.26 -13.56
N LEU A 14 -6.76 14.25 -12.86
CA LEU A 14 -7.57 13.12 -12.38
C LEU A 14 -8.20 13.37 -11.00
N MET A 15 -7.83 14.46 -10.34
CA MET A 15 -8.33 14.76 -9.00
C MET A 15 -9.69 15.46 -9.05
N GLN A 16 -10.70 14.80 -8.47
CA GLN A 16 -12.03 15.37 -8.27
C GLN A 16 -12.36 15.39 -6.78
N ASP A 17 -12.78 16.53 -6.25
CA ASP A 17 -13.10 16.71 -4.82
C ASP A 17 -11.98 16.28 -3.85
N GLY A 18 -10.73 16.31 -4.31
CA GLY A 18 -9.56 15.94 -3.50
C GLY A 18 -9.26 14.46 -3.44
N ILE A 19 -9.82 13.66 -4.35
CA ILE A 19 -9.52 12.23 -4.55
C ILE A 19 -9.22 11.96 -6.02
N THR A 20 -8.31 11.04 -6.33
CA THR A 20 -7.99 10.70 -7.72
C THR A 20 -8.88 9.57 -8.22
N GLN A 21 -9.38 9.72 -9.43
CA GLN A 21 -10.11 8.71 -10.18
C GLN A 21 -9.19 7.98 -11.16
N VAL A 22 -9.64 6.82 -11.66
CA VAL A 22 -8.86 5.95 -12.55
C VAL A 22 -8.47 6.67 -13.85
N SER A 23 -9.42 7.33 -14.51
CA SER A 23 -9.20 8.12 -15.73
C SER A 23 -10.24 9.21 -15.85
N GLU A 24 -10.14 10.03 -16.88
CA GLU A 24 -11.13 11.07 -17.19
C GLU A 24 -12.50 10.47 -17.56
N GLU A 25 -12.50 9.27 -18.17
CA GLU A 25 -13.70 8.54 -18.57
C GLU A 25 -14.21 7.58 -17.49
N ASN A 26 -13.34 7.17 -16.56
CA ASN A 26 -13.69 6.26 -15.48
C ASN A 26 -13.52 6.92 -14.11
N THR A 27 -14.65 7.36 -13.55
CA THR A 27 -14.71 8.07 -12.26
C THR A 27 -14.60 7.18 -11.03
N THR A 28 -14.31 5.88 -11.20
CA THR A 28 -14.08 4.97 -10.08
C THR A 28 -12.86 5.44 -9.27
N VAL A 29 -12.99 5.41 -7.96
CA VAL A 29 -11.91 5.74 -7.03
C VAL A 29 -11.52 4.52 -6.22
N TYR A 30 -10.24 4.15 -6.25
CA TYR A 30 -9.69 3.01 -5.49
C TYR A 30 -8.85 3.47 -4.32
N LEU A 31 -8.97 2.77 -3.19
CA LEU A 31 -8.17 3.05 -1.99
C LEU A 31 -6.68 2.95 -2.27
N MET A 32 -6.25 1.84 -2.88
CA MET A 32 -4.82 1.55 -3.11
C MET A 32 -4.18 2.62 -3.99
N ASP A 33 -4.82 2.98 -5.12
CA ASP A 33 -4.31 4.02 -6.03
C ASP A 33 -4.15 5.37 -5.31
N ASN A 34 -5.12 5.72 -4.46
CA ASN A 34 -5.08 6.98 -3.72
C ASN A 34 -4.04 6.98 -2.60
N LEU A 35 -3.76 5.83 -1.98
CA LEU A 35 -2.65 5.68 -1.03
C LEU A 35 -1.29 5.80 -1.72
N GLU A 36 -1.14 5.25 -2.93
CA GLU A 36 0.07 5.40 -3.73
C GLU A 36 0.31 6.87 -4.12
N VAL A 37 -0.74 7.56 -4.58
CA VAL A 37 -0.67 9.00 -4.88
C VAL A 37 -0.32 9.80 -3.62
N TRP A 38 -0.96 9.52 -2.49
CA TRP A 38 -0.66 10.17 -1.22
C TRP A 38 0.80 9.99 -0.81
N LYS A 39 1.32 8.75 -0.91
CA LYS A 39 2.73 8.44 -0.56
C LYS A 39 3.69 9.11 -1.53
N GLY A 40 3.42 9.07 -2.84
CA GLY A 40 4.23 9.76 -3.84
C GLY A 40 4.32 11.27 -3.58
N LEU A 41 3.21 11.92 -3.22
CA LEU A 41 3.21 13.34 -2.83
C LEU A 41 3.98 13.60 -1.53
N TYR A 42 3.92 12.67 -0.56
CA TYR A 42 4.69 12.75 0.67
C TYR A 42 6.20 12.72 0.40
N GLU A 43 6.66 11.79 -0.43
CA GLU A 43 8.07 11.68 -0.81
C GLU A 43 8.56 12.88 -1.62
N LEU A 44 7.72 13.43 -2.51
CA LEU A 44 8.05 14.66 -3.24
C LEU A 44 8.15 15.88 -2.32
N GLU A 45 7.29 15.97 -1.30
CA GLU A 45 7.37 17.02 -0.28
C GLU A 45 8.69 16.93 0.49
N LEU A 46 9.09 15.73 0.90
CA LEU A 46 10.37 15.50 1.60
C LEU A 46 11.60 15.82 0.72
N ALA A 47 11.52 15.45 -0.55
CA ALA A 47 12.62 15.68 -1.50
C ALA A 47 12.81 17.16 -1.89
N GLY A 48 11.81 18.01 -1.68
CA GLY A 48 11.88 19.44 -2.00
C GLY A 48 12.11 19.75 -3.48
N LEU A 49 11.67 18.88 -4.39
CA LEU A 49 11.99 18.96 -5.83
C LEU A 49 11.06 19.88 -6.63
N GLU A 50 9.91 20.24 -6.11
CA GLU A 50 8.86 21.06 -6.74
C GLU A 50 8.26 22.02 -5.69
N ASP A 51 7.17 22.71 -6.01
CA ASP A 51 6.46 23.56 -5.05
C ASP A 51 5.94 22.75 -3.87
N THR A 52 6.74 22.73 -2.83
CA THR A 52 6.51 21.93 -1.61
C THR A 52 5.20 22.31 -0.92
N GLN A 53 4.79 23.60 -0.97
CA GLN A 53 3.55 24.04 -0.34
C GLN A 53 2.33 23.50 -1.09
N ALA A 54 2.32 23.62 -2.41
CA ALA A 54 1.22 23.10 -3.24
C ALA A 54 1.09 21.58 -3.13
N ILE A 55 2.22 20.84 -3.10
CA ILE A 55 2.26 19.40 -2.90
C ILE A 55 1.69 19.02 -1.54
N ARG A 56 2.08 19.70 -0.48
CA ARG A 56 1.56 19.50 0.88
C ARG A 56 0.07 19.70 0.98
N GLU A 57 -0.46 20.75 0.35
CA GLU A 57 -1.90 21.01 0.34
C GLU A 57 -2.67 19.92 -0.40
N MET A 58 -2.17 19.50 -1.54
CA MET A 58 -2.74 18.39 -2.32
C MET A 58 -2.76 17.10 -1.49
N ARG A 59 -1.64 16.73 -0.88
CA ARG A 59 -1.50 15.56 -0.01
C ARG A 59 -2.48 15.58 1.15
N LYS A 60 -2.63 16.72 1.83
CA LYS A 60 -3.59 16.89 2.94
C LYS A 60 -5.05 16.73 2.48
N LYS A 61 -5.38 17.21 1.28
CA LYS A 61 -6.73 17.03 0.70
C LYS A 61 -7.00 15.54 0.45
N ILE A 62 -6.08 14.84 -0.22
CA ILE A 62 -6.21 13.39 -0.48
C ILE A 62 -6.32 12.63 0.85
N GLN A 63 -5.47 12.91 1.83
CA GLN A 63 -5.52 12.26 3.14
C GLN A 63 -6.91 12.36 3.79
N LYS A 64 -7.46 13.56 3.82
CA LYS A 64 -8.79 13.80 4.39
C LYS A 64 -9.89 13.03 3.65
N GLN A 65 -9.79 12.94 2.33
CA GLN A 65 -10.78 12.22 1.52
C GLN A 65 -10.63 10.70 1.65
N ILE A 66 -9.41 10.17 1.72
CA ILE A 66 -9.18 8.74 1.98
C ILE A 66 -9.89 8.32 3.27
N GLU A 67 -9.66 9.04 4.37
CA GLU A 67 -10.30 8.73 5.66
C GLU A 67 -11.84 8.81 5.56
N LYS A 68 -12.37 9.80 4.86
CA LYS A 68 -13.81 10.04 4.73
C LYS A 68 -14.52 9.01 3.86
N ILE A 69 -13.90 8.64 2.73
CA ILE A 69 -14.55 7.84 1.68
C ILE A 69 -14.35 6.35 1.92
N PHE A 70 -13.14 5.96 2.33
CA PHE A 70 -12.77 4.55 2.36
C PHE A 70 -12.85 3.90 3.75
N TRP A 71 -12.79 4.66 4.85
CA TRP A 71 -12.97 4.06 6.15
C TRP A 71 -14.45 3.77 6.42
N ASP A 72 -14.76 2.51 6.68
CA ASP A 72 -16.09 2.05 7.08
C ASP A 72 -16.12 1.80 8.57
N ASP A 73 -16.69 2.73 9.30
CA ASP A 73 -16.71 2.69 10.76
C ASP A 73 -17.65 1.61 11.31
N ALA A 74 -18.72 1.28 10.57
CA ALA A 74 -19.66 0.23 10.96
C ALA A 74 -19.03 -1.16 10.87
N ASN A 75 -18.23 -1.42 9.85
CA ASN A 75 -17.56 -2.71 9.62
C ASN A 75 -16.10 -2.72 10.08
N GLN A 76 -15.56 -1.59 10.60
CA GLN A 76 -14.20 -1.44 11.11
C GLN A 76 -13.13 -1.87 10.10
N ARG A 77 -13.25 -1.41 8.84
CA ARG A 77 -12.37 -1.79 7.75
C ARG A 77 -12.32 -0.77 6.63
N TRP A 78 -11.39 -0.95 5.72
CA TRP A 78 -11.26 -0.11 4.54
C TRP A 78 -12.13 -0.62 3.39
N ARG A 79 -12.88 0.29 2.74
CA ARG A 79 -13.51 0.05 1.44
C ARG A 79 -12.44 0.02 0.38
N ILE A 80 -12.59 -0.87 -0.60
CA ILE A 80 -11.66 -0.96 -1.74
C ILE A 80 -11.98 0.11 -2.76
N ILE A 81 -13.29 0.33 -3.00
CA ILE A 81 -13.87 1.27 -3.95
C ILE A 81 -14.70 2.28 -3.18
N GLY A 82 -14.39 3.57 -3.36
CA GLY A 82 -15.02 4.64 -2.56
C GLY A 82 -16.48 4.91 -2.87
N ASN A 83 -16.94 4.59 -4.07
CA ASN A 83 -18.31 4.80 -4.53
C ASN A 83 -19.11 3.51 -4.71
N SER A 84 -18.73 2.44 -4.00
CA SER A 84 -19.40 1.14 -4.07
C SER A 84 -19.59 0.54 -2.68
N ASP A 85 -20.76 -0.02 -2.44
CA ASP A 85 -21.07 -0.78 -1.24
C ASP A 85 -20.70 -2.28 -1.38
N ARG A 86 -20.06 -2.65 -2.49
CA ARG A 86 -19.63 -4.03 -2.70
C ARG A 86 -18.42 -4.33 -1.82
N TYR A 87 -18.65 -5.18 -0.85
CA TYR A 87 -17.64 -5.76 0.01
C TYR A 87 -17.45 -7.21 -0.37
N HIS A 88 -16.32 -7.49 -1.02
CA HIS A 88 -15.83 -8.86 -1.10
C HIS A 88 -14.78 -9.02 0.00
N GLN A 89 -14.87 -10.05 0.80
CA GLN A 89 -13.90 -10.32 1.89
C GLN A 89 -13.10 -11.59 1.66
N THR A 90 -13.26 -12.17 0.49
CA THR A 90 -12.85 -13.55 0.26
C THR A 90 -11.49 -13.66 -0.40
N GLU A 91 -11.16 -12.69 -1.22
CA GLU A 91 -9.96 -12.74 -2.06
C GLU A 91 -8.75 -12.11 -1.37
N PHE A 92 -7.58 -12.67 -1.65
CA PHE A 92 -6.34 -12.05 -1.18
C PHE A 92 -6.16 -10.66 -1.79
N TYR A 93 -6.34 -10.56 -3.09
CA TYR A 93 -6.35 -9.30 -3.83
C TYR A 93 -7.67 -9.19 -4.63
N PRO A 94 -8.33 -8.05 -4.58
CA PRO A 94 -7.90 -6.80 -3.91
C PRO A 94 -8.27 -6.74 -2.42
N ASP A 95 -9.14 -7.62 -1.91
CA ASP A 95 -9.83 -7.45 -0.63
C ASP A 95 -8.88 -7.39 0.58
N GLY A 96 -8.08 -8.44 0.73
CA GLY A 96 -7.15 -8.57 1.86
C GLY A 96 -6.03 -7.53 1.81
N VAL A 97 -5.40 -7.39 0.64
CA VAL A 97 -4.29 -6.44 0.45
C VAL A 97 -4.72 -5.01 0.75
N ALA A 98 -5.93 -4.59 0.33
CA ALA A 98 -6.44 -3.25 0.61
C ALA A 98 -6.51 -2.93 2.12
N GLN A 99 -6.75 -3.94 2.99
CA GLN A 99 -6.83 -3.71 4.44
C GLN A 99 -5.48 -3.35 5.06
N ILE A 100 -4.39 -3.83 4.49
CA ILE A 100 -3.03 -3.58 4.99
C ILE A 100 -2.29 -2.48 4.23
N TYR A 101 -2.83 -2.01 3.10
CA TYR A 101 -2.19 -0.99 2.27
C TYR A 101 -1.90 0.33 3.01
N PRO A 102 -2.82 0.86 3.86
CA PRO A 102 -2.51 2.03 4.68
C PRO A 102 -1.31 1.81 5.61
N LEU A 103 -1.13 0.60 6.12
CA LEU A 103 0.01 0.24 6.96
C LEU A 103 1.30 0.19 6.14
N ILE A 104 1.27 -0.42 4.95
CA ILE A 104 2.41 -0.52 4.04
C ILE A 104 2.98 0.87 3.72
N TYR A 105 2.11 1.82 3.41
CA TYR A 105 2.50 3.19 3.04
C TYR A 105 2.63 4.15 4.22
N GLU A 106 2.56 3.65 5.46
CA GLU A 106 2.67 4.47 6.68
C GLU A 106 1.62 5.61 6.70
N PHE A 107 0.43 5.34 6.13
CA PHE A 107 -0.65 6.31 6.12
C PHE A 107 -1.09 6.63 7.55
N PRO A 108 -1.19 7.92 7.94
CA PRO A 108 -1.50 8.31 9.30
C PRO A 108 -2.98 8.04 9.64
N VAL A 109 -3.26 6.84 10.11
CA VAL A 109 -4.58 6.46 10.61
C VAL A 109 -4.80 6.98 12.04
N LYS A 110 -6.02 7.39 12.36
CA LYS A 110 -6.38 7.91 13.69
C LYS A 110 -6.18 6.86 14.79
N GLU A 111 -6.48 5.60 14.50
CA GLU A 111 -6.45 4.52 15.48
C GLU A 111 -5.52 3.38 15.06
N LYS A 112 -4.27 3.45 15.53
CA LYS A 112 -3.26 2.41 15.25
C LYS A 112 -3.69 1.00 15.67
N LYS A 113 -4.52 0.88 16.71
CA LYS A 113 -5.04 -0.42 17.16
C LYS A 113 -5.90 -1.11 16.10
N LYS A 114 -6.67 -0.34 15.33
CA LYS A 114 -7.49 -0.90 14.23
C LYS A 114 -6.62 -1.46 13.11
N GLN A 115 -5.54 -0.78 12.77
CA GLN A 115 -4.57 -1.29 11.79
C GLN A 115 -3.95 -2.62 12.21
N LYS A 116 -3.62 -2.76 13.50
CA LYS A 116 -3.10 -4.02 14.04
C LYS A 116 -4.10 -5.16 13.86
N VAL A 117 -5.37 -4.93 14.21
CA VAL A 117 -6.42 -5.94 14.04
C VAL A 117 -6.58 -6.36 12.59
N LEU A 118 -6.58 -5.42 11.65
CA LEU A 118 -6.68 -5.72 10.21
C LEU A 118 -5.47 -6.52 9.71
N TYR A 119 -4.26 -6.20 10.18
CA TYR A 119 -3.06 -6.96 9.85
C TYR A 119 -3.11 -8.39 10.41
N GLU A 120 -3.53 -8.57 11.67
CA GLU A 120 -3.66 -9.89 12.30
C GLU A 120 -4.69 -10.75 11.55
N GLN A 121 -5.86 -10.21 11.22
CA GLN A 121 -6.89 -10.88 10.42
C GLN A 121 -6.38 -11.25 9.02
N PHE A 122 -5.65 -10.37 8.37
CA PHE A 122 -5.04 -10.63 7.06
C PHE A 122 -4.03 -11.79 7.14
N THR A 123 -3.15 -11.76 8.14
CA THR A 123 -2.10 -12.76 8.31
C THR A 123 -2.68 -14.13 8.65
N GLU A 124 -3.64 -14.19 9.57
CA GLU A 124 -4.34 -15.43 9.93
C GLU A 124 -5.03 -16.06 8.72
N ARG A 125 -5.78 -15.25 7.99
CA ARG A 125 -6.58 -15.72 6.87
C ARG A 125 -5.74 -16.18 5.68
N PHE A 126 -4.76 -15.40 5.29
CA PHE A 126 -4.05 -15.61 4.02
C PHE A 126 -2.71 -16.31 4.16
N GLN A 127 -2.14 -16.37 5.36
CA GLN A 127 -0.81 -16.96 5.59
C GLN A 127 0.21 -16.55 4.52
N TRP A 128 0.20 -15.25 4.20
CA TRP A 128 0.89 -14.63 3.08
C TRP A 128 2.39 -14.93 3.04
N GLN A 129 3.02 -15.09 4.22
CA GLN A 129 4.44 -15.39 4.35
C GLN A 129 4.85 -16.75 3.78
N LYS A 130 3.89 -17.67 3.61
CA LYS A 130 4.15 -19.04 3.12
C LYS A 130 4.20 -19.16 1.60
N LEU A 131 3.98 -18.07 0.87
CA LEU A 131 4.00 -18.02 -0.61
C LEU A 131 3.23 -19.17 -1.30
N LYS A 132 2.13 -19.63 -0.69
CA LYS A 132 1.33 -20.76 -1.22
C LYS A 132 0.56 -20.42 -2.50
N ARG A 133 0.71 -19.20 -3.02
CA ARG A 133 0.02 -18.74 -4.22
C ARG A 133 0.92 -18.89 -5.43
N THR A 134 0.29 -19.22 -6.55
CA THR A 134 0.93 -19.21 -7.87
C THR A 134 0.86 -17.80 -8.47
N GLY A 135 1.91 -17.37 -9.14
CA GLY A 135 1.96 -16.10 -9.85
C GLY A 135 2.62 -14.95 -9.08
N PHE A 136 2.00 -13.78 -9.08
CA PHE A 136 2.57 -12.57 -8.48
C PHE A 136 2.73 -12.70 -6.96
N VAL A 137 3.92 -12.42 -6.46
CA VAL A 137 4.29 -12.71 -5.05
C VAL A 137 3.73 -11.72 -4.05
N TRP A 138 3.45 -10.49 -4.49
CA TRP A 138 3.03 -9.40 -3.60
C TRP A 138 4.07 -9.11 -2.50
N ALA A 139 5.34 -8.95 -2.89
CA ALA A 139 6.44 -8.67 -1.97
C ALA A 139 6.13 -7.51 -1.02
N ILE A 140 5.45 -6.48 -1.50
CA ILE A 140 5.01 -5.33 -0.70
C ILE A 140 4.30 -5.71 0.62
N THR A 141 3.73 -6.92 0.74
CA THR A 141 3.04 -7.37 1.97
C THR A 141 3.98 -7.52 3.16
N GLY A 142 5.26 -7.83 2.91
CA GLY A 142 6.28 -7.90 3.97
C GLY A 142 6.54 -6.55 4.63
N MET A 143 6.32 -5.44 3.93
CA MET A 143 6.39 -4.11 4.52
C MET A 143 5.38 -3.91 5.64
N ALA A 144 4.17 -4.50 5.54
CA ALA A 144 3.20 -4.45 6.62
C ALA A 144 3.71 -5.17 7.88
N ALA A 145 4.36 -6.33 7.71
CA ALA A 145 5.00 -7.05 8.81
C ALA A 145 6.13 -6.23 9.46
N ALA A 146 6.98 -5.60 8.64
CA ALA A 146 8.04 -4.73 9.13
C ALA A 146 7.48 -3.57 9.98
N GLN A 147 6.41 -2.91 9.52
CA GLN A 147 5.75 -1.84 10.26
C GLN A 147 5.13 -2.33 11.59
N MET A 148 4.63 -3.55 11.60
CA MET A 148 4.06 -4.17 12.80
C MET A 148 5.11 -4.80 13.71
N ARG A 149 6.39 -4.80 13.33
CA ARG A 149 7.50 -5.49 13.99
C ARG A 149 7.24 -6.99 14.15
N ASP A 150 6.56 -7.58 13.18
CA ASP A 150 6.31 -9.01 13.12
C ASP A 150 7.49 -9.73 12.46
N ILE A 151 8.57 -9.82 13.22
CA ILE A 151 9.85 -10.35 12.77
C ILE A 151 9.70 -11.79 12.27
N ASN A 152 8.91 -12.61 12.96
CA ASN A 152 8.77 -14.03 12.63
C ASN A 152 8.17 -14.22 11.23
N ASN A 153 7.05 -13.56 10.94
CA ASN A 153 6.41 -13.65 9.62
C ASN A 153 7.27 -13.01 8.52
N LEU A 154 7.98 -11.92 8.84
CA LEU A 154 8.87 -11.27 7.88
C LEU A 154 10.07 -12.15 7.51
N VAL A 155 10.72 -12.79 8.49
CA VAL A 155 11.84 -13.72 8.25
C VAL A 155 11.36 -14.94 7.46
N GLU A 156 10.22 -15.52 7.83
CA GLU A 156 9.62 -16.64 7.09
C GLU A 156 9.35 -16.25 5.63
N PHE A 157 8.79 -15.06 5.40
CA PHE A 157 8.49 -14.55 4.06
C PHE A 157 9.76 -14.39 3.21
N ILE A 158 10.78 -13.69 3.74
CA ILE A 158 12.04 -13.45 3.02
C ILE A 158 12.74 -14.80 2.69
N GLY A 159 12.76 -15.74 3.63
CA GLY A 159 13.36 -17.06 3.41
C GLY A 159 12.62 -17.87 2.34
N ASN A 160 11.30 -17.84 2.34
CA ASN A 160 10.47 -18.47 1.30
C ASN A 160 10.66 -17.79 -0.06
N TYR A 161 10.72 -16.46 -0.08
CA TYR A 161 10.99 -15.71 -1.30
C TYR A 161 12.35 -16.05 -1.90
N GLU A 162 13.40 -16.08 -1.10
CA GLU A 162 14.74 -16.50 -1.54
C GLU A 162 14.71 -17.89 -2.17
N THR A 163 14.03 -18.82 -1.53
CA THR A 163 13.93 -20.19 -2.02
C THR A 163 13.18 -20.30 -3.33
N GLU A 164 11.94 -19.76 -3.38
CA GLU A 164 11.04 -19.95 -4.52
C GLU A 164 11.46 -19.14 -5.76
N TYR A 165 11.99 -17.94 -5.56
CA TYR A 165 12.28 -17.00 -6.65
C TYR A 165 13.76 -16.89 -7.00
N CYS A 166 14.65 -16.88 -6.02
CA CYS A 166 16.07 -16.72 -6.29
C CYS A 166 16.77 -18.06 -6.56
N LYS A 167 16.48 -19.10 -5.76
CA LYS A 167 17.11 -20.43 -5.92
C LYS A 167 16.39 -21.30 -6.94
N GLU A 168 15.10 -21.50 -6.80
CA GLU A 168 14.33 -22.41 -7.64
C GLU A 168 13.82 -21.76 -8.95
N ARG A 169 13.82 -20.43 -9.01
CA ARG A 169 13.41 -19.64 -10.20
C ARG A 169 12.04 -20.05 -10.74
N LYS A 170 11.10 -20.35 -9.84
CA LYS A 170 9.76 -20.81 -10.21
C LYS A 170 8.96 -19.78 -11.01
N TYR A 171 9.23 -18.50 -10.80
CA TYR A 171 8.49 -17.40 -11.41
C TYR A 171 9.42 -16.29 -11.89
N PRO A 172 8.99 -15.44 -12.82
CA PRO A 172 9.74 -14.24 -13.19
C PRO A 172 9.90 -13.31 -11.99
N LEU A 173 11.12 -12.80 -11.79
CA LEU A 173 11.42 -11.80 -10.78
C LEU A 173 11.21 -10.41 -11.38
N TYR A 174 10.23 -9.68 -10.88
CA TYR A 174 9.99 -8.29 -11.26
C TYR A 174 10.85 -7.33 -10.43
N THR A 175 11.41 -6.31 -11.08
CA THR A 175 12.27 -5.30 -10.43
C THR A 175 11.56 -4.62 -9.24
N GLY A 176 10.27 -4.32 -9.36
CA GLY A 176 9.50 -3.73 -8.27
C GLY A 176 9.40 -4.65 -7.06
N GLU A 177 9.16 -5.96 -7.27
CA GLU A 177 9.13 -6.95 -6.20
C GLU A 177 10.49 -7.06 -5.49
N ALA A 178 11.59 -7.13 -6.26
CA ALA A 178 12.94 -7.14 -5.71
C ALA A 178 13.23 -5.88 -4.87
N GLY A 179 12.76 -4.72 -5.32
CA GLY A 179 12.88 -3.46 -4.58
C GLY A 179 12.20 -3.52 -3.22
N TRP A 180 10.99 -4.08 -3.13
CA TRP A 180 10.30 -4.27 -1.86
C TRP A 180 11.06 -5.18 -0.92
N ILE A 181 11.56 -6.31 -1.41
CA ILE A 181 12.38 -7.24 -0.59
C ILE A 181 13.64 -6.55 -0.04
N CYS A 182 14.32 -5.73 -0.85
CA CYS A 182 15.47 -4.95 -0.37
C CYS A 182 15.08 -4.02 0.79
N MET A 183 13.97 -3.30 0.66
CA MET A 183 13.47 -2.40 1.71
C MET A 183 13.07 -3.18 2.98
N GLU A 184 12.50 -4.36 2.84
CA GLU A 184 12.14 -5.25 3.96
C GLU A 184 13.37 -5.76 4.69
N CYS A 185 14.41 -6.17 3.97
CA CYS A 185 15.69 -6.57 4.55
C CYS A 185 16.34 -5.42 5.33
N GLU A 186 16.31 -4.20 4.78
CA GLU A 186 16.81 -3.00 5.47
C GLU A 186 16.03 -2.74 6.78
N LYS A 187 14.69 -2.78 6.71
CA LYS A 187 13.87 -2.62 7.91
C LYS A 187 14.07 -3.74 8.91
N LEU A 188 14.19 -4.98 8.47
CA LEU A 188 14.47 -6.12 9.35
C LEU A 188 15.81 -5.95 10.07
N TYR A 189 16.86 -5.52 9.35
CA TYR A 189 18.16 -5.23 9.96
C TYR A 189 18.04 -4.19 11.08
N GLY A 190 17.35 -3.08 10.83
CA GLY A 190 17.12 -2.03 11.83
C GLY A 190 16.21 -2.45 13.01
N LEU A 191 15.54 -3.61 12.96
CA LEU A 191 14.79 -4.14 14.10
C LEU A 191 15.66 -4.96 15.07
N TYR A 192 16.86 -5.36 14.65
CA TYR A 192 17.81 -6.09 15.46
C TYR A 192 18.85 -5.19 16.17
N GLU A 193 18.94 -3.91 15.72
CA GLU A 193 19.74 -2.88 16.40
C GLU A 193 18.97 -2.21 17.54
#